data_8b6053b88f6163b8ba5f5414ada34c3c
#
_entry.id   8b6053b88f6163b8ba5f5414ada34c3c
#
_cell.length_a   1.000
_cell.length_b   1.000
_cell.length_c   1.000
_cell.angle_alpha   90.00
_cell.angle_beta   90.00
_cell.angle_gamma   90.00
#
_symmetry.space_group_name_H-M   'P 1'
#
loop_
_entity.id
_entity.type
_entity.pdbx_description
1 polymer ?
#
loop_
_entity_poly.entity_id
_entity_poly.type
_entity_poly.pdbx_seq_one_letter_code
_entity_poly.pdbx_strand_id
1 'polypeptide(L)'
;MKHRALGRTGLVVSEIGFGAWGIGGRTGGTTSYGDTDDATSLAALAQALDRGIDFFDTSSAYGDGHSEVLIGQAFKGKRSRVVIATKAGYDSWGRPPDFSPAAVVASAERSLARLQTNYIDLFQLHNPPADALGSGALQDAMAVLIAAGKVRAWGVSAKSPSEAMEALRLGDAPVVQANFNMMDVRALTSGLFDEVSRRQAGFIARTPLCFGFLTGLIDRDTAFPPGDHRLGWSRAQLDNWIDGAQDLLAAVVAAPGEAAVAAALRFCLAFQSVSSVIPGILKPAEVDQNAAAGDLGPMAPEAVEAVLAINRRRQFFVAAARSA
;
A
#
# COMPACT_ATOMS: atom_id res chain seq x y z
N MET A 1 -1.26 -15.33 11.92
CA MET A 1 -1.18 -14.61 10.61
C MET A 1 -1.22 -15.61 9.47
N LYS A 2 -2.13 -15.45 8.51
CA LYS A 2 -2.19 -16.28 7.29
C LYS A 2 -1.31 -15.70 6.20
N HIS A 3 -0.97 -16.56 5.22
CA HIS A 3 -0.15 -16.17 4.08
C HIS A 3 -0.89 -16.49 2.78
N ARG A 4 -0.66 -15.67 1.74
CA ARG A 4 -1.26 -15.82 0.42
C ARG A 4 -0.17 -15.76 -0.66
N ALA A 5 -0.38 -16.47 -1.76
CA ALA A 5 0.48 -16.33 -2.93
C ALA A 5 0.37 -14.91 -3.51
N LEU A 6 1.51 -14.32 -3.86
CA LEU A 6 1.55 -13.03 -4.57
C LEU A 6 1.50 -13.27 -6.08
N GLY A 7 0.33 -13.68 -6.54
CA GLY A 7 0.10 -14.05 -7.92
C GLY A 7 1.04 -15.15 -8.42
N ARG A 8 1.49 -15.02 -9.68
CA ARG A 8 2.40 -15.96 -10.36
C ARG A 8 3.89 -15.72 -10.06
N THR A 9 4.24 -14.91 -9.05
CA THR A 9 5.64 -14.57 -8.75
C THR A 9 6.43 -15.66 -8.04
N GLY A 10 5.76 -16.66 -7.47
CA GLY A 10 6.35 -17.63 -6.55
C GLY A 10 6.61 -17.10 -5.14
N LEU A 11 6.32 -15.82 -4.88
CA LEU A 11 6.38 -15.25 -3.53
C LEU A 11 5.12 -15.58 -2.75
N VAL A 12 5.29 -15.85 -1.46
CA VAL A 12 4.20 -16.02 -0.48
C VAL A 12 4.39 -14.94 0.56
N VAL A 13 3.32 -14.21 0.89
CA VAL A 13 3.36 -13.03 1.76
C VAL A 13 2.27 -13.11 2.82
N SER A 14 2.51 -12.50 3.98
CA SER A 14 1.46 -12.33 4.99
C SER A 14 0.28 -11.53 4.42
N GLU A 15 -0.95 -11.96 4.72
CA GLU A 15 -2.17 -11.30 4.22
C GLU A 15 -2.36 -9.88 4.78
N ILE A 16 -1.73 -9.58 5.93
CA ILE A 16 -1.50 -8.22 6.43
C ILE A 16 -0.01 -7.95 6.28
N GLY A 17 0.34 -6.92 5.53
CA GLY A 17 1.70 -6.42 5.37
C GLY A 17 1.92 -5.12 6.16
N PHE A 18 3.14 -4.63 6.16
CA PHE A 18 3.55 -3.39 6.79
C PHE A 18 3.72 -2.31 5.72
N GLY A 19 2.83 -1.31 5.69
CA GLY A 19 2.98 -0.12 4.86
C GLY A 19 3.95 0.88 5.52
N ALA A 20 5.14 1.00 4.97
CA ALA A 20 6.25 1.74 5.59
C ALA A 20 6.34 3.22 5.17
N TRP A 21 5.29 3.78 4.58
CA TRP A 21 5.31 5.19 4.19
C TRP A 21 5.47 6.12 5.40
N GLY A 22 4.71 5.86 6.45
CA GLY A 22 4.71 6.70 7.65
C GLY A 22 6.05 6.77 8.35
N ILE A 23 6.77 5.65 8.47
CA ILE A 23 8.06 5.60 9.17
C ILE A 23 9.19 6.34 8.45
N GLY A 24 9.01 6.71 7.18
CA GLY A 24 9.97 7.53 6.45
C GLY A 24 10.14 8.95 7.00
N GLY A 25 9.13 9.44 7.74
CA GLY A 25 9.15 10.78 8.30
C GLY A 25 8.95 11.88 7.26
N ARG A 26 9.39 13.10 7.58
CA ARG A 26 9.22 14.26 6.70
C ARG A 26 10.07 14.15 5.44
N THR A 27 9.47 14.60 4.34
CA THR A 27 10.16 14.95 3.10
C THR A 27 9.87 16.41 2.76
N GLY A 28 10.50 16.96 1.75
CA GLY A 28 10.15 18.30 1.25
C GLY A 28 8.69 18.36 0.82
N GLY A 29 7.87 19.20 1.46
CA GLY A 29 6.45 19.38 1.18
C GLY A 29 5.51 18.62 2.12
N THR A 30 4.21 18.52 1.74
CA THR A 30 3.14 17.84 2.49
C THR A 30 2.97 16.40 2.00
N THR A 31 4.02 15.57 2.15
CA THR A 31 4.07 14.21 1.57
C THR A 31 4.29 13.13 2.62
N SER A 32 3.95 13.40 3.89
CA SER A 32 4.08 12.43 4.99
C SER A 32 2.98 12.65 6.04
N TYR A 33 3.07 11.93 7.14
CA TYR A 33 2.23 12.15 8.34
C TYR A 33 2.89 13.07 9.37
N GLY A 34 4.05 13.66 9.07
CA GLY A 34 4.83 14.49 9.96
C GLY A 34 6.12 13.82 10.45
N ASP A 35 6.61 14.29 11.62
CA ASP A 35 7.83 13.77 12.22
C ASP A 35 7.63 12.35 12.77
N THR A 36 8.69 11.54 12.71
CA THR A 36 8.73 10.17 13.23
C THR A 36 9.92 9.99 14.15
N ASP A 37 9.85 8.99 15.02
CA ASP A 37 10.94 8.57 15.87
C ASP A 37 11.47 7.22 15.41
N ASP A 38 12.77 7.14 15.11
CA ASP A 38 13.39 5.96 14.55
C ASP A 38 13.36 4.77 15.51
N ALA A 39 13.49 5.01 16.82
CA ALA A 39 13.46 3.94 17.81
C ALA A 39 12.06 3.30 17.86
N THR A 40 11.02 4.12 17.81
CA THR A 40 9.62 3.66 17.73
C THR A 40 9.37 2.90 16.42
N SER A 41 9.86 3.41 15.29
CA SER A 41 9.73 2.78 13.97
C SER A 41 10.42 1.42 13.92
N LEU A 42 11.65 1.33 14.44
CA LEU A 42 12.40 0.07 14.51
C LEU A 42 11.73 -0.94 15.44
N ALA A 43 11.17 -0.50 16.58
CA ALA A 43 10.38 -1.35 17.46
C ALA A 43 9.13 -1.89 16.76
N ALA A 44 8.42 -1.06 15.98
CA ALA A 44 7.26 -1.48 15.20
C ALA A 44 7.63 -2.51 14.12
N LEU A 45 8.74 -2.31 13.39
CA LEU A 45 9.25 -3.27 12.41
C LEU A 45 9.61 -4.62 13.04
N ALA A 46 10.28 -4.61 14.19
CA ALA A 46 10.63 -5.84 14.91
C ALA A 46 9.38 -6.57 15.39
N GLN A 47 8.44 -5.85 16.03
CA GLN A 47 7.18 -6.42 16.50
C GLN A 47 6.32 -6.98 15.37
N ALA A 48 6.32 -6.33 14.20
CA ALA A 48 5.59 -6.83 13.03
C ALA A 48 6.06 -8.23 12.64
N LEU A 49 7.37 -8.45 12.57
CA LEU A 49 7.93 -9.78 12.29
C LEU A 49 7.59 -10.79 13.39
N ASP A 50 7.60 -10.39 14.64
CA ASP A 50 7.25 -11.27 15.77
C ASP A 50 5.76 -11.63 15.79
N ARG A 51 4.89 -10.76 15.23
CA ARG A 51 3.45 -11.00 15.02
C ARG A 51 3.14 -11.78 13.74
N GLY A 52 4.18 -12.19 12.98
CA GLY A 52 4.06 -12.94 11.75
C GLY A 52 3.73 -12.11 10.51
N ILE A 53 3.87 -10.79 10.58
CA ILE A 53 3.86 -9.91 9.41
C ILE A 53 5.25 -9.98 8.78
N ASP A 54 5.37 -10.61 7.62
CA ASP A 54 6.63 -10.79 6.92
C ASP A 54 6.75 -9.99 5.62
N PHE A 55 5.69 -9.31 5.20
CA PHE A 55 5.64 -8.47 4.00
C PHE A 55 5.77 -6.99 4.36
N PHE A 56 6.84 -6.33 3.88
CA PHE A 56 7.16 -4.92 4.14
C PHE A 56 7.21 -4.14 2.84
N ASP A 57 6.28 -3.19 2.67
CA ASP A 57 6.17 -2.33 1.48
C ASP A 57 6.71 -0.94 1.77
N THR A 58 7.78 -0.57 1.08
CA THR A 58 8.44 0.73 1.15
C THR A 58 8.61 1.37 -0.22
N SER A 59 9.39 2.45 -0.32
CA SER A 59 9.76 3.15 -1.56
C SER A 59 11.00 4.00 -1.34
N SER A 60 11.80 4.18 -2.40
CA SER A 60 12.89 5.18 -2.44
C SER A 60 12.43 6.61 -2.13
N ALA A 61 11.16 6.95 -2.43
CA ALA A 61 10.58 8.26 -2.17
C ALA A 61 10.10 8.46 -0.72
N TYR A 62 10.01 7.40 0.10
CA TYR A 62 9.52 7.50 1.47
C TYR A 62 10.61 8.00 2.41
N GLY A 63 10.49 9.27 2.85
CA GLY A 63 11.53 9.94 3.60
C GLY A 63 12.84 10.08 2.81
N ASP A 64 12.77 10.25 1.47
CA ASP A 64 13.94 10.30 0.59
C ASP A 64 14.90 9.10 0.78
N GLY A 65 14.32 7.92 0.99
CA GLY A 65 15.00 6.65 1.22
C GLY A 65 15.18 6.28 2.70
N HIS A 66 14.79 7.13 3.64
CA HIS A 66 14.93 6.85 5.08
C HIS A 66 14.15 5.60 5.52
N SER A 67 12.94 5.39 4.98
CA SER A 67 12.15 4.18 5.24
C SER A 67 12.90 2.91 4.83
N GLU A 68 13.60 2.90 3.70
CA GLU A 68 14.44 1.76 3.28
C GLU A 68 15.62 1.53 4.23
N VAL A 69 16.24 2.61 4.73
CA VAL A 69 17.33 2.53 5.72
C VAL A 69 16.86 1.86 7.00
N LEU A 70 15.71 2.27 7.53
CA LEU A 70 15.12 1.69 8.75
C LEU A 70 14.79 0.19 8.57
N ILE A 71 14.23 -0.20 7.43
CA ILE A 71 13.95 -1.60 7.10
C ILE A 71 15.26 -2.40 7.01
N GLY A 72 16.31 -1.86 6.36
CA GLY A 72 17.61 -2.48 6.27
C GLY A 72 18.24 -2.72 7.65
N GLN A 73 18.14 -1.76 8.56
CA GLN A 73 18.61 -1.86 9.94
C GLN A 73 17.82 -2.92 10.74
N ALA A 74 16.49 -2.87 10.67
CA ALA A 74 15.60 -3.76 11.43
C ALA A 74 15.81 -5.24 11.09
N PHE A 75 16.12 -5.54 9.81
CA PHE A 75 16.21 -6.92 9.34
C PHE A 75 17.63 -7.38 9.03
N LYS A 76 18.64 -6.65 9.49
CA LYS A 76 20.04 -7.10 9.44
C LYS A 76 20.19 -8.46 10.15
N GLY A 77 20.73 -9.45 9.43
CA GLY A 77 20.84 -10.83 9.92
C GLY A 77 19.53 -11.64 9.90
N LYS A 78 18.39 -11.03 9.50
CA LYS A 78 17.07 -11.69 9.40
C LYS A 78 16.47 -11.62 8.00
N ARG A 79 17.25 -11.23 6.98
CA ARG A 79 16.77 -10.92 5.61
C ARG A 79 15.92 -12.03 4.99
N SER A 80 16.27 -13.30 5.23
CA SER A 80 15.53 -14.44 4.68
C SER A 80 14.16 -14.69 5.34
N ARG A 81 13.84 -13.98 6.42
CA ARG A 81 12.57 -14.10 7.14
C ARG A 81 11.52 -13.10 6.64
N VAL A 82 11.89 -12.18 5.75
CA VAL A 82 11.03 -11.09 5.29
C VAL A 82 10.97 -11.01 3.78
N VAL A 83 9.83 -10.57 3.27
CA VAL A 83 9.59 -10.21 1.88
C VAL A 83 9.55 -8.69 1.80
N ILE A 84 10.52 -8.09 1.11
CA ILE A 84 10.65 -6.64 1.00
C ILE A 84 10.22 -6.19 -0.39
N ALA A 85 9.21 -5.31 -0.43
CA ALA A 85 8.80 -4.60 -1.61
C ALA A 85 9.28 -3.16 -1.55
N THR A 86 9.94 -2.67 -2.61
CA THR A 86 10.26 -1.25 -2.77
C THR A 86 9.95 -0.78 -4.19
N LYS A 87 10.13 0.52 -4.47
CA LYS A 87 9.61 1.13 -5.68
C LYS A 87 10.63 2.04 -6.35
N ALA A 88 10.58 2.12 -7.70
CA ALA A 88 11.36 3.00 -8.55
C ALA A 88 10.49 4.02 -9.29
N GLY A 89 11.15 5.03 -9.85
CA GLY A 89 10.54 6.11 -10.63
C GLY A 89 10.59 7.45 -9.92
N TYR A 90 10.38 7.47 -8.61
CA TYR A 90 10.53 8.65 -7.77
C TYR A 90 11.68 8.44 -6.79
N ASP A 91 12.74 9.24 -6.91
CA ASP A 91 13.81 9.27 -5.89
C ASP A 91 13.42 10.16 -4.70
N SER A 92 12.60 11.17 -4.96
CA SER A 92 12.02 12.10 -3.98
C SER A 92 10.73 12.68 -4.55
N TRP A 93 9.76 13.00 -3.70
CA TRP A 93 8.52 13.65 -4.12
C TRP A 93 8.73 15.09 -4.65
N GLY A 94 9.86 15.73 -4.33
CA GLY A 94 10.21 17.05 -4.81
C GLY A 94 10.85 17.08 -6.21
N ARG A 95 11.00 15.93 -6.87
CA ARG A 95 11.63 15.82 -8.19
C ARG A 95 10.71 15.15 -9.20
N PRO A 96 10.79 15.48 -10.48
CA PRO A 96 10.10 14.74 -11.53
C PRO A 96 10.48 13.25 -11.50
N PRO A 97 9.54 12.34 -11.78
CA PRO A 97 9.85 10.93 -11.88
C PRO A 97 10.70 10.64 -13.14
N ASP A 98 11.57 9.64 -13.03
CA ASP A 98 12.33 9.11 -14.15
C ASP A 98 12.11 7.60 -14.28
N PHE A 99 11.43 7.19 -15.34
CA PHE A 99 11.16 5.80 -15.70
C PHE A 99 12.03 5.32 -16.86
N SER A 100 13.14 6.00 -17.17
CA SER A 100 14.11 5.44 -18.13
C SER A 100 14.68 4.12 -17.59
N PRO A 101 14.97 3.13 -18.45
CA PRO A 101 15.53 1.85 -18.03
C PRO A 101 16.80 2.01 -17.18
N ALA A 102 17.66 2.95 -17.53
CA ALA A 102 18.89 3.25 -16.79
C ALA A 102 18.59 3.79 -15.38
N ALA A 103 17.61 4.70 -15.23
CA ALA A 103 17.20 5.25 -13.94
C ALA A 103 16.57 4.17 -13.04
N VAL A 104 15.76 3.27 -13.61
CA VAL A 104 15.15 2.15 -12.87
C VAL A 104 16.21 1.20 -12.35
N VAL A 105 17.22 0.82 -13.17
CA VAL A 105 18.34 -0.03 -12.74
C VAL A 105 19.16 0.68 -11.65
N ALA A 106 19.49 1.96 -11.83
CA ALA A 106 20.23 2.73 -10.84
C ALA A 106 19.43 2.89 -9.52
N SER A 107 18.09 3.01 -9.59
CA SER A 107 17.24 3.05 -8.41
C SER A 107 17.27 1.74 -7.63
N ALA A 108 17.27 0.58 -8.30
CA ALA A 108 17.43 -0.72 -7.65
C ALA A 108 18.74 -0.82 -6.87
N GLU A 109 19.86 -0.38 -7.46
CA GLU A 109 21.17 -0.38 -6.78
C GLU A 109 21.18 0.50 -5.52
N ARG A 110 20.59 1.69 -5.62
CA ARG A 110 20.48 2.58 -4.45
C ARG A 110 19.59 1.98 -3.35
N SER A 111 18.48 1.33 -3.73
CA SER A 111 17.59 0.65 -2.80
C SER A 111 18.28 -0.53 -2.11
N LEU A 112 19.03 -1.36 -2.86
CA LEU A 112 19.83 -2.45 -2.30
C LEU A 112 20.84 -1.96 -1.25
N ALA A 113 21.51 -0.84 -1.54
CA ALA A 113 22.47 -0.23 -0.60
C ALA A 113 21.79 0.26 0.68
N ARG A 114 20.63 0.97 0.59
CA ARG A 114 19.88 1.45 1.76
C ARG A 114 19.26 0.30 2.58
N LEU A 115 18.73 -0.70 1.91
CA LEU A 115 18.17 -1.91 2.53
C LEU A 115 19.25 -2.87 3.08
N GLN A 116 20.53 -2.61 2.83
CA GLN A 116 21.67 -3.43 3.27
C GLN A 116 21.51 -4.92 2.86
N THR A 117 21.10 -5.17 1.62
CA THR A 117 20.83 -6.50 1.09
C THR A 117 21.30 -6.62 -0.36
N ASN A 118 21.48 -7.84 -0.84
CA ASN A 118 21.87 -8.13 -2.21
C ASN A 118 20.70 -8.46 -3.13
N TYR A 119 19.45 -8.52 -2.60
CA TYR A 119 18.25 -8.75 -3.40
C TYR A 119 17.01 -8.04 -2.85
N ILE A 120 16.09 -7.67 -3.74
CA ILE A 120 14.75 -7.14 -3.46
C ILE A 120 13.76 -8.24 -3.86
N ASP A 121 12.79 -8.55 -3.00
CA ASP A 121 11.79 -9.58 -3.34
C ASP A 121 10.79 -9.09 -4.39
N LEU A 122 10.25 -7.87 -4.20
CA LEU A 122 9.34 -7.25 -5.16
C LEU A 122 9.79 -5.81 -5.47
N PHE A 123 10.16 -5.55 -6.73
CA PHE A 123 10.53 -4.23 -7.18
C PHE A 123 9.44 -3.63 -8.06
N GLN A 124 8.81 -2.54 -7.63
CA GLN A 124 7.64 -1.98 -8.28
C GLN A 124 7.97 -0.67 -9.02
N LEU A 125 7.34 -0.44 -10.16
CA LEU A 125 7.29 0.89 -10.78
C LEU A 125 6.24 1.72 -10.04
N HIS A 126 6.62 2.91 -9.57
CA HIS A 126 5.78 3.76 -8.73
C HIS A 126 5.00 4.76 -9.56
N ASN A 127 3.75 4.46 -9.91
CA ASN A 127 2.89 5.27 -10.77
C ASN A 127 3.51 5.59 -12.14
N PRO A 128 3.97 4.61 -12.91
CA PRO A 128 4.53 4.85 -14.24
C PRO A 128 3.44 5.35 -15.19
N PRO A 129 3.78 6.22 -16.15
CA PRO A 129 2.84 6.59 -17.21
C PRO A 129 2.62 5.41 -18.17
N ALA A 130 1.46 5.38 -18.83
CA ALA A 130 1.04 4.26 -19.69
C ALA A 130 1.98 4.02 -20.89
N ASP A 131 2.51 5.07 -21.48
CA ASP A 131 3.46 4.99 -22.60
C ASP A 131 4.78 4.32 -22.19
N ALA A 132 5.26 4.54 -20.98
CA ALA A 132 6.43 3.85 -20.46
C ALA A 132 6.19 2.34 -20.33
N LEU A 133 4.99 1.92 -19.87
CA LEU A 133 4.63 0.51 -19.75
C LEU A 133 4.50 -0.18 -21.12
N GLY A 134 4.02 0.52 -22.13
CA GLY A 134 3.79 -0.03 -23.48
C GLY A 134 5.06 -0.19 -24.32
N SER A 135 6.19 0.40 -23.91
CA SER A 135 7.43 0.43 -24.72
C SER A 135 8.21 -0.91 -24.71
N GLY A 136 7.97 -1.78 -23.73
CA GLY A 136 8.77 -2.99 -23.48
C GLY A 136 10.11 -2.76 -22.78
N ALA A 137 10.67 -1.55 -22.86
CA ALA A 137 12.00 -1.25 -22.33
C ALA A 137 12.10 -1.37 -20.80
N LEU A 138 11.00 -1.11 -20.08
CA LEU A 138 10.96 -1.30 -18.64
C LEU A 138 10.92 -2.78 -18.26
N GLN A 139 10.20 -3.60 -19.01
CA GLN A 139 10.17 -5.05 -18.85
C GLN A 139 11.55 -5.66 -19.07
N ASP A 140 12.29 -5.18 -20.09
CA ASP A 140 13.68 -5.59 -20.34
C ASP A 140 14.61 -5.20 -19.19
N ALA A 141 14.47 -3.98 -18.63
CA ALA A 141 15.23 -3.56 -17.46
C ALA A 141 14.93 -4.44 -16.23
N MET A 142 13.67 -4.79 -16.00
CA MET A 142 13.30 -5.73 -14.93
C MET A 142 13.85 -7.15 -15.17
N ALA A 143 13.84 -7.63 -16.42
CA ALA A 143 14.41 -8.92 -16.77
C ALA A 143 15.93 -8.95 -16.50
N VAL A 144 16.66 -7.88 -16.79
CA VAL A 144 18.09 -7.76 -16.47
C VAL A 144 18.33 -7.81 -14.95
N LEU A 145 17.54 -7.11 -14.15
CA LEU A 145 17.65 -7.12 -12.68
C LEU A 145 17.33 -8.52 -12.10
N ILE A 146 16.34 -9.21 -12.67
CA ILE A 146 15.95 -10.56 -12.26
C ILE A 146 17.07 -11.56 -12.64
N ALA A 147 17.58 -11.50 -13.86
CA ALA A 147 18.67 -12.37 -14.32
C ALA A 147 19.95 -12.20 -13.50
N ALA A 148 20.22 -10.95 -13.02
CA ALA A 148 21.32 -10.64 -12.10
C ALA A 148 21.06 -11.10 -10.65
N GLY A 149 19.89 -11.64 -10.32
CA GLY A 149 19.52 -12.04 -8.96
C GLY A 149 19.27 -10.88 -8.00
N LYS A 150 19.21 -9.63 -8.50
CA LYS A 150 18.99 -8.42 -7.69
C LYS A 150 17.53 -8.17 -7.35
N VAL A 151 16.61 -8.68 -8.18
CA VAL A 151 15.17 -8.60 -8.01
C VAL A 151 14.58 -10.00 -8.21
N ARG A 152 13.66 -10.43 -7.33
CA ARG A 152 13.00 -11.75 -7.47
C ARG A 152 11.74 -11.67 -8.31
N ALA A 153 10.97 -10.60 -8.13
CA ALA A 153 9.76 -10.32 -8.89
C ALA A 153 9.59 -8.80 -9.08
N TRP A 154 8.82 -8.40 -10.09
CA TRP A 154 8.50 -7.00 -10.31
C TRP A 154 7.01 -6.75 -10.30
N GLY A 155 6.61 -5.47 -10.25
CA GLY A 155 5.22 -5.07 -10.24
C GLY A 155 5.02 -3.59 -10.55
N VAL A 156 3.78 -3.13 -10.44
CA VAL A 156 3.41 -1.73 -10.62
C VAL A 156 2.52 -1.27 -9.47
N SER A 157 2.92 -0.18 -8.80
CA SER A 157 2.05 0.55 -7.89
C SER A 157 1.37 1.69 -8.66
N ALA A 158 0.05 1.61 -8.81
CA ALA A 158 -0.75 2.50 -9.64
C ALA A 158 -1.58 3.48 -8.78
N LYS A 159 -1.84 4.70 -9.28
CA LYS A 159 -2.68 5.70 -8.60
C LYS A 159 -4.16 5.32 -8.61
N SER A 160 -4.58 4.60 -9.63
CA SER A 160 -5.97 4.25 -9.85
C SER A 160 -6.13 2.81 -10.34
N PRO A 161 -7.33 2.21 -10.18
CA PRO A 161 -7.63 0.90 -10.76
C PRO A 161 -7.50 0.86 -12.30
N SER A 162 -7.76 1.97 -13.00
CA SER A 162 -7.56 2.04 -14.46
C SER A 162 -6.08 1.93 -14.84
N GLU A 163 -5.18 2.64 -14.16
CA GLU A 163 -3.74 2.51 -14.38
C GLU A 163 -3.23 1.11 -14.02
N ALA A 164 -3.76 0.49 -12.95
CA ALA A 164 -3.45 -0.90 -12.62
C ALA A 164 -3.92 -1.88 -13.73
N MET A 165 -5.08 -1.61 -14.34
CA MET A 165 -5.57 -2.38 -15.48
C MET A 165 -4.63 -2.24 -16.69
N GLU A 166 -4.14 -1.03 -16.98
CA GLU A 166 -3.14 -0.77 -18.02
C GLU A 166 -1.82 -1.49 -17.73
N ALA A 167 -1.35 -1.48 -16.49
CA ALA A 167 -0.14 -2.20 -16.09
C ALA A 167 -0.26 -3.71 -16.37
N LEU A 168 -1.43 -4.30 -16.12
CA LEU A 168 -1.70 -5.69 -16.45
C LEU A 168 -1.75 -5.94 -17.96
N ARG A 169 -2.39 -5.04 -18.72
CA ARG A 169 -2.64 -5.25 -20.16
C ARG A 169 -1.46 -4.89 -21.04
N LEU A 170 -0.81 -3.77 -20.78
CA LEU A 170 0.32 -3.26 -21.58
C LEU A 170 1.66 -3.80 -21.09
N GLY A 171 1.83 -3.88 -19.75
CA GLY A 171 3.09 -4.26 -19.14
C GLY A 171 3.20 -5.74 -18.80
N ASP A 172 2.12 -6.50 -18.84
CA ASP A 172 2.03 -7.88 -18.30
C ASP A 172 2.59 -7.99 -16.87
N ALA A 173 2.35 -6.95 -16.05
CA ALA A 173 2.85 -6.88 -14.69
C ALA A 173 2.36 -8.07 -13.85
N PRO A 174 3.26 -8.87 -13.24
CA PRO A 174 2.85 -10.00 -12.42
C PRO A 174 2.24 -9.60 -11.08
N VAL A 175 2.44 -8.34 -10.66
CA VAL A 175 1.85 -7.76 -9.44
C VAL A 175 1.39 -6.35 -9.73
N VAL A 176 0.20 -6.00 -9.24
CA VAL A 176 -0.28 -4.63 -9.18
C VAL A 176 -0.65 -4.24 -7.75
N GLN A 177 -0.34 -3.01 -7.39
CA GLN A 177 -0.71 -2.39 -6.12
C GLN A 177 -1.61 -1.19 -6.43
N ALA A 178 -2.81 -1.15 -5.84
CA ALA A 178 -3.74 -0.04 -6.02
C ALA A 178 -4.59 0.20 -4.77
N ASN A 179 -5.25 1.36 -4.71
CA ASN A 179 -6.17 1.68 -3.64
C ASN A 179 -7.33 0.67 -3.63
N PHE A 180 -7.59 0.12 -2.44
CA PHE A 180 -8.79 -0.68 -2.18
C PHE A 180 -9.13 -0.64 -0.69
N ASN A 181 -10.32 -0.17 -0.37
CA ASN A 181 -10.85 -0.07 1.00
C ASN A 181 -12.37 0.10 0.97
N MET A 182 -13.02 0.18 2.13
CA MET A 182 -14.48 0.30 2.24
C MET A 182 -15.05 1.56 1.56
N MET A 183 -14.26 2.63 1.34
CA MET A 183 -14.66 3.85 0.61
C MET A 183 -14.26 3.84 -0.86
N ASP A 184 -13.32 3.00 -1.24
CA ASP A 184 -12.82 2.91 -2.61
C ASP A 184 -12.88 1.47 -3.11
N VAL A 185 -14.02 1.10 -3.67
CA VAL A 185 -14.28 -0.23 -4.24
C VAL A 185 -14.11 -0.26 -5.76
N ARG A 186 -13.47 0.76 -6.35
CA ARG A 186 -13.30 0.86 -7.81
C ARG A 186 -12.50 -0.31 -8.39
N ALA A 187 -11.57 -0.90 -7.65
CA ALA A 187 -10.87 -2.10 -8.10
C ALA A 187 -11.82 -3.28 -8.35
N LEU A 188 -12.90 -3.40 -7.56
CA LEU A 188 -13.94 -4.39 -7.77
C LEU A 188 -14.87 -3.99 -8.94
N THR A 189 -15.37 -2.74 -8.93
CA THR A 189 -16.41 -2.31 -9.88
C THR A 189 -15.89 -2.04 -11.29
N SER A 190 -14.58 -1.86 -11.49
CA SER A 190 -13.95 -1.67 -12.80
C SER A 190 -13.58 -2.98 -13.51
N GLY A 191 -13.80 -4.15 -12.88
CA GLY A 191 -13.35 -5.43 -13.40
C GLY A 191 -11.85 -5.71 -13.21
N LEU A 192 -11.14 -4.89 -12.40
CA LEU A 192 -9.70 -5.12 -12.16
C LEU A 192 -9.46 -6.45 -11.44
N PHE A 193 -10.31 -6.85 -10.48
CA PHE A 193 -10.17 -8.12 -9.78
C PHE A 193 -10.37 -9.33 -10.70
N ASP A 194 -11.25 -9.23 -11.69
CA ASP A 194 -11.44 -10.26 -12.71
C ASP A 194 -10.18 -10.40 -13.58
N GLU A 195 -9.59 -9.27 -13.98
CA GLU A 195 -8.35 -9.27 -14.77
C GLU A 195 -7.15 -9.77 -13.97
N VAL A 196 -7.02 -9.41 -12.68
CA VAL A 196 -6.03 -9.94 -11.75
C VAL A 196 -6.13 -11.47 -11.68
N SER A 197 -7.34 -11.99 -11.48
CA SER A 197 -7.60 -13.43 -11.40
C SER A 197 -7.30 -14.13 -12.72
N ARG A 198 -7.77 -13.57 -13.85
CA ARG A 198 -7.55 -14.13 -15.20
C ARG A 198 -6.07 -14.23 -15.56
N ARG A 199 -5.25 -13.25 -15.12
CA ARG A 199 -3.80 -13.23 -15.37
C ARG A 199 -2.99 -13.94 -14.29
N GLN A 200 -3.65 -14.43 -13.25
CA GLN A 200 -2.97 -14.97 -12.06
C GLN A 200 -1.97 -13.97 -11.46
N ALA A 201 -2.28 -12.67 -11.53
CA ALA A 201 -1.46 -11.61 -10.97
C ALA A 201 -1.69 -11.46 -9.47
N GLY A 202 -0.70 -10.92 -8.74
CA GLY A 202 -0.86 -10.52 -7.35
C GLY A 202 -1.52 -9.14 -7.26
N PHE A 203 -2.41 -8.96 -6.28
CA PHE A 203 -2.97 -7.65 -5.96
C PHE A 203 -2.63 -7.26 -4.52
N ILE A 204 -1.99 -6.09 -4.37
CA ILE A 204 -1.68 -5.50 -3.07
C ILE A 204 -2.66 -4.34 -2.84
N ALA A 205 -3.51 -4.46 -1.81
CA ALA A 205 -4.43 -3.41 -1.41
C ALA A 205 -3.69 -2.35 -0.58
N ARG A 206 -3.46 -1.17 -1.16
CA ARG A 206 -2.91 -0.03 -0.44
C ARG A 206 -4.02 0.89 0.09
N THR A 207 -3.68 1.76 1.04
CA THR A 207 -4.60 2.69 1.71
C THR A 207 -5.86 2.03 2.30
N PRO A 208 -5.74 0.85 2.94
CA PRO A 208 -6.91 0.11 3.41
C PRO A 208 -7.70 0.85 4.49
N LEU A 209 -7.05 1.77 5.21
CA LEU A 209 -7.67 2.62 6.23
C LEU A 209 -8.10 4.00 5.70
N CYS A 210 -8.09 4.20 4.37
CA CYS A 210 -8.40 5.49 3.74
C CYS A 210 -7.72 6.66 4.47
N PHE A 211 -6.38 6.63 4.55
CA PHE A 211 -5.55 7.65 5.24
C PHE A 211 -5.92 7.89 6.71
N GLY A 212 -6.48 6.90 7.37
CA GLY A 212 -6.88 6.95 8.77
C GLY A 212 -8.36 7.25 9.01
N PHE A 213 -9.14 7.64 8.00
CA PHE A 213 -10.59 7.92 8.18
C PHE A 213 -11.37 6.67 8.62
N LEU A 214 -11.00 5.48 8.15
CA LEU A 214 -11.64 4.22 8.54
C LEU A 214 -11.17 3.68 9.91
N THR A 215 -10.39 4.43 10.67
CA THR A 215 -10.07 4.08 12.06
C THR A 215 -11.18 4.46 13.04
N GLY A 216 -12.09 5.35 12.63
CA GLY A 216 -13.11 5.94 13.50
C GLY A 216 -12.57 7.00 14.48
N LEU A 217 -11.28 7.38 14.35
CA LEU A 217 -10.61 8.34 15.24
C LEU A 217 -10.55 9.75 14.68
N ILE A 218 -10.92 9.95 13.42
CA ILE A 218 -10.91 11.26 12.75
C ILE A 218 -12.33 11.80 12.71
N ASP A 219 -12.52 12.97 13.25
CA ASP A 219 -13.77 13.74 13.27
C ASP A 219 -13.58 15.15 12.68
N ARG A 220 -14.63 15.97 12.74
CA ARG A 220 -14.60 17.34 12.20
C ARG A 220 -13.70 18.31 12.96
N ASP A 221 -13.39 18.00 14.23
CA ASP A 221 -12.56 18.80 15.11
C ASP A 221 -11.09 18.34 15.10
N THR A 222 -10.80 17.24 14.40
CA THR A 222 -9.45 16.69 14.28
C THR A 222 -8.53 17.66 13.53
N ALA A 223 -7.48 18.14 14.22
CA ALA A 223 -6.43 18.95 13.64
C ALA A 223 -5.27 18.07 13.16
N PHE A 224 -4.85 18.27 11.91
CA PHE A 224 -3.65 17.61 11.37
C PHE A 224 -2.41 18.47 11.64
N PRO A 225 -1.27 17.86 12.00
CA PRO A 225 -0.05 18.63 12.28
C PRO A 225 0.51 19.28 11.01
N PRO A 226 1.33 20.36 11.16
CA PRO A 226 2.00 20.98 10.02
C PRO A 226 2.82 19.97 9.23
N GLY A 227 2.70 20.00 7.90
CA GLY A 227 3.38 19.06 6.99
C GLY A 227 2.62 17.75 6.72
N ASP A 228 1.48 17.53 7.40
CA ASP A 228 0.63 16.36 7.11
C ASP A 228 -0.02 16.49 5.73
N HIS A 229 0.08 15.47 4.92
CA HIS A 229 -0.45 15.45 3.55
C HIS A 229 -1.98 15.67 3.50
N ARG A 230 -2.71 15.36 4.58
CA ARG A 230 -4.17 15.54 4.67
C ARG A 230 -4.58 17.02 4.68
N LEU A 231 -3.66 17.93 4.98
CA LEU A 231 -3.88 19.38 4.85
C LEU A 231 -4.05 19.84 3.39
N GLY A 232 -3.63 19.01 2.42
CA GLY A 232 -3.79 19.30 0.99
C GLY A 232 -5.19 19.01 0.43
N TRP A 233 -6.11 18.43 1.23
CA TRP A 233 -7.47 18.13 0.77
C TRP A 233 -8.46 19.21 1.16
N SER A 234 -9.48 19.40 0.31
CA SER A 234 -10.55 20.35 0.60
C SER A 234 -11.36 19.92 1.81
N ARG A 235 -11.87 20.90 2.56
CA ARG A 235 -12.75 20.63 3.70
C ARG A 235 -13.95 19.75 3.31
N ALA A 236 -14.53 19.99 2.14
CA ALA A 236 -15.65 19.20 1.63
C ALA A 236 -15.28 17.73 1.42
N GLN A 237 -14.04 17.43 0.97
CA GLN A 237 -13.56 16.05 0.85
C GLN A 237 -13.33 15.40 2.21
N LEU A 238 -12.75 16.14 3.16
CA LEU A 238 -12.51 15.65 4.52
C LEU A 238 -13.84 15.32 5.21
N ASP A 239 -14.81 16.24 5.17
CA ASP A 239 -16.15 16.04 5.76
C ASP A 239 -16.89 14.85 5.11
N ASN A 240 -16.79 14.72 3.78
CA ASN A 240 -17.40 13.60 3.07
C ASN A 240 -16.80 12.25 3.50
N TRP A 241 -15.50 12.17 3.76
CA TRP A 241 -14.87 10.94 4.25
C TRP A 241 -15.19 10.66 5.72
N ILE A 242 -15.29 11.71 6.57
CA ILE A 242 -15.71 11.55 7.97
C ILE A 242 -17.11 10.96 8.04
N ASP A 243 -18.07 11.58 7.34
CA ASP A 243 -19.46 11.09 7.33
C ASP A 243 -19.55 9.69 6.70
N GLY A 244 -18.80 9.45 5.63
CA GLY A 244 -18.74 8.16 4.97
C GLY A 244 -18.13 7.06 5.83
N ALA A 245 -17.10 7.38 6.65
CA ALA A 245 -16.53 6.46 7.62
C ALA A 245 -17.57 6.08 8.68
N GLN A 246 -18.29 7.06 9.22
CA GLN A 246 -19.33 6.84 10.21
C GLN A 246 -20.43 5.90 9.67
N ASP A 247 -20.94 6.17 8.46
CA ASP A 247 -21.95 5.34 7.82
C ASP A 247 -21.46 3.88 7.63
N LEU A 248 -20.25 3.70 7.14
CA LEU A 248 -19.65 2.39 6.86
C LEU A 248 -19.39 1.61 8.14
N LEU A 249 -18.78 2.26 9.15
CA LEU A 249 -18.45 1.62 10.40
C LEU A 249 -19.73 1.24 11.19
N ALA A 250 -20.74 2.11 11.21
CA ALA A 250 -22.02 1.81 11.84
C ALA A 250 -22.72 0.57 11.23
N ALA A 251 -22.47 0.29 9.95
CA ALA A 251 -23.06 -0.85 9.27
C ALA A 251 -22.35 -2.18 9.54
N VAL A 252 -21.07 -2.18 9.97
CA VAL A 252 -20.24 -3.40 10.03
C VAL A 252 -19.60 -3.67 11.39
N VAL A 253 -19.47 -2.67 12.25
CA VAL A 253 -19.00 -2.83 13.64
C VAL A 253 -20.21 -3.09 14.52
N ALA A 254 -20.79 -4.27 14.39
CA ALA A 254 -22.05 -4.60 15.06
C ALA A 254 -21.86 -5.19 16.46
N ALA A 255 -20.64 -5.63 16.82
CA ALA A 255 -20.37 -6.23 18.12
C ALA A 255 -19.47 -5.33 18.98
N PRO A 256 -19.77 -5.20 20.28
CA PRO A 256 -18.86 -4.54 21.21
C PRO A 256 -17.47 -5.19 21.16
N GLY A 257 -16.42 -4.39 20.92
CA GLY A 257 -15.04 -4.87 20.91
C GLY A 257 -14.40 -5.12 19.54
N GLU A 258 -15.14 -5.10 18.42
CA GLU A 258 -14.53 -5.13 17.09
C GLU A 258 -14.01 -3.74 16.73
N ALA A 259 -12.68 -3.60 16.63
CA ALA A 259 -12.08 -2.34 16.27
C ALA A 259 -12.38 -1.96 14.82
N ALA A 260 -12.65 -0.69 14.56
CA ALA A 260 -12.89 -0.15 13.21
C ALA A 260 -11.76 -0.51 12.22
N VAL A 261 -10.51 -0.51 12.69
CA VAL A 261 -9.34 -0.95 11.91
C VAL A 261 -9.50 -2.40 11.47
N ALA A 262 -9.92 -3.30 12.39
CA ALA A 262 -10.12 -4.70 12.06
C ALA A 262 -11.21 -4.86 10.99
N ALA A 263 -12.31 -4.15 11.09
CA ALA A 263 -13.39 -4.18 10.10
C ALA A 263 -12.88 -3.73 8.71
N ALA A 264 -12.13 -2.63 8.64
CA ALA A 264 -11.59 -2.11 7.38
C ALA A 264 -10.59 -3.08 6.71
N LEU A 265 -9.70 -3.70 7.48
CA LEU A 265 -8.73 -4.66 6.95
C LEU A 265 -9.40 -5.97 6.52
N ARG A 266 -10.33 -6.49 7.34
CA ARG A 266 -11.10 -7.71 7.06
C ARG A 266 -11.99 -7.56 5.82
N PHE A 267 -12.51 -6.36 5.55
CA PHE A 267 -13.19 -6.08 4.30
C PHE A 267 -12.28 -6.34 3.09
N CYS A 268 -11.07 -5.80 3.10
CA CYS A 268 -10.13 -6.04 1.99
C CYS A 268 -9.77 -7.53 1.87
N LEU A 269 -9.59 -8.24 3.00
CA LEU A 269 -9.27 -9.67 3.03
C LEU A 269 -10.41 -10.58 2.56
N ALA A 270 -11.64 -10.08 2.48
CA ALA A 270 -12.80 -10.84 2.00
C ALA A 270 -12.71 -11.17 0.49
N PHE A 271 -11.84 -10.50 -0.25
CA PHE A 271 -11.69 -10.69 -1.69
C PHE A 271 -10.48 -11.58 -1.99
N GLN A 272 -10.70 -12.69 -2.69
CA GLN A 272 -9.65 -13.67 -3.02
C GLN A 272 -8.56 -13.08 -3.92
N SER A 273 -8.89 -12.09 -4.76
CA SER A 273 -7.93 -11.39 -5.61
C SER A 273 -6.89 -10.60 -4.82
N VAL A 274 -7.17 -10.27 -3.54
CA VAL A 274 -6.24 -9.52 -2.67
C VAL A 274 -5.20 -10.48 -2.09
N SER A 275 -3.94 -10.31 -2.47
CA SER A 275 -2.81 -11.11 -1.94
C SER A 275 -2.35 -10.58 -0.57
N SER A 276 -2.27 -9.26 -0.41
CA SER A 276 -1.89 -8.62 0.85
C SER A 276 -2.54 -7.26 0.99
N VAL A 277 -2.77 -6.86 2.24
CA VAL A 277 -3.28 -5.54 2.60
C VAL A 277 -2.18 -4.82 3.37
N ILE A 278 -1.80 -3.61 2.96
CA ILE A 278 -0.67 -2.86 3.54
C ILE A 278 -1.15 -1.60 4.29
N PRO A 279 -1.70 -1.72 5.51
CA PRO A 279 -1.97 -0.55 6.35
C PRO A 279 -0.66 0.17 6.69
N GLY A 280 -0.72 1.51 6.77
CA GLY A 280 0.37 2.30 7.33
C GLY A 280 0.54 1.99 8.82
N ILE A 281 1.79 1.81 9.26
CA ILE A 281 2.14 1.51 10.65
C ILE A 281 3.25 2.47 11.08
N LEU A 282 3.07 3.13 12.23
CA LEU A 282 4.03 4.06 12.82
C LEU A 282 4.60 3.57 14.15
N LYS A 283 3.82 2.77 14.89
CA LYS A 283 4.16 2.37 16.27
C LYS A 283 3.72 0.94 16.58
N PRO A 284 4.33 0.29 17.60
CA PRO A 284 4.05 -1.08 17.98
C PRO A 284 2.57 -1.41 18.23
N ALA A 285 1.83 -0.53 18.90
CA ALA A 285 0.39 -0.76 19.16
C ALA A 285 -0.45 -0.92 17.89
N GLU A 286 -0.09 -0.26 16.79
CA GLU A 286 -0.77 -0.41 15.50
C GLU A 286 -0.44 -1.75 14.83
N VAL A 287 0.74 -2.31 15.10
CA VAL A 287 1.10 -3.68 14.68
C VAL A 287 0.16 -4.69 15.29
N ASP A 288 -0.04 -4.63 16.61
CA ASP A 288 -0.93 -5.56 17.31
C ASP A 288 -2.37 -5.47 16.80
N GLN A 289 -2.86 -4.24 16.61
CA GLN A 289 -4.19 -3.99 16.09
C GLN A 289 -4.38 -4.55 14.67
N ASN A 290 -3.40 -4.32 13.79
CA ASN A 290 -3.47 -4.81 12.42
C ASN A 290 -3.31 -6.34 12.34
N ALA A 291 -2.41 -6.93 13.13
CA ALA A 291 -2.23 -8.37 13.18
C ALA A 291 -3.48 -9.09 13.68
N ALA A 292 -4.17 -8.53 14.68
CA ALA A 292 -5.42 -9.06 15.19
C ALA A 292 -6.51 -9.15 14.11
N ALA A 293 -6.54 -8.22 13.15
CA ALA A 293 -7.46 -8.29 12.01
C ALA A 293 -7.25 -9.55 11.16
N GLY A 294 -5.99 -9.93 10.93
CA GLY A 294 -5.65 -11.18 10.22
C GLY A 294 -6.07 -12.44 11.01
N ASP A 295 -5.94 -12.41 12.34
CA ASP A 295 -6.35 -13.54 13.21
C ASP A 295 -7.86 -13.75 13.18
N LEU A 296 -8.67 -12.68 13.06
CA LEU A 296 -10.12 -12.73 12.90
C LEU A 296 -10.58 -13.25 11.52
N GLY A 297 -9.71 -13.21 10.52
CA GLY A 297 -10.02 -13.62 9.15
C GLY A 297 -10.89 -12.62 8.37
N PRO A 298 -11.35 -12.98 7.16
CA PRO A 298 -12.10 -12.10 6.28
C PRO A 298 -13.44 -11.64 6.89
N MET A 299 -13.94 -10.51 6.41
CA MET A 299 -15.29 -10.02 6.76
C MET A 299 -16.36 -10.99 6.24
N ALA A 300 -17.43 -11.16 6.99
CA ALA A 300 -18.58 -12.00 6.59
C ALA A 300 -19.27 -11.44 5.34
N PRO A 301 -19.80 -12.29 4.44
CA PRO A 301 -20.42 -11.86 3.19
C PRO A 301 -21.53 -10.82 3.35
N GLU A 302 -22.35 -10.94 4.39
CA GLU A 302 -23.46 -10.03 4.68
C GLU A 302 -22.95 -8.62 5.03
N ALA A 303 -21.84 -8.54 5.79
CA ALA A 303 -21.21 -7.27 6.14
C ALA A 303 -20.49 -6.65 4.93
N VAL A 304 -19.87 -7.46 4.07
CA VAL A 304 -19.32 -7.00 2.79
C VAL A 304 -20.42 -6.37 1.94
N GLU A 305 -21.57 -7.05 1.81
CA GLU A 305 -22.70 -6.53 1.03
C GLU A 305 -23.27 -5.23 1.61
N ALA A 306 -23.32 -5.09 2.94
CA ALA A 306 -23.70 -3.83 3.60
C ALA A 306 -22.77 -2.67 3.20
N VAL A 307 -21.45 -2.88 3.17
CA VAL A 307 -20.47 -1.90 2.68
C VAL A 307 -20.72 -1.56 1.22
N LEU A 308 -20.90 -2.56 0.36
CA LEU A 308 -21.14 -2.35 -1.07
C LEU A 308 -22.46 -1.64 -1.35
N ALA A 309 -23.49 -1.89 -0.55
CA ALA A 309 -24.77 -1.19 -0.62
C ALA A 309 -24.62 0.32 -0.32
N ILE A 310 -23.76 0.70 0.61
CA ILE A 310 -23.43 2.10 0.88
C ILE A 310 -22.67 2.71 -0.30
N ASN A 311 -21.69 2.00 -0.86
CA ASN A 311 -20.93 2.46 -2.03
C ASN A 311 -21.80 2.71 -3.27
N ARG A 312 -22.84 1.91 -3.47
CA ARG A 312 -23.80 2.15 -4.58
C ARG A 312 -24.63 3.43 -4.44
N ARG A 313 -24.76 3.96 -3.23
CA ARG A 313 -25.60 5.14 -2.91
C ARG A 313 -24.81 6.40 -2.64
N ARG A 314 -23.50 6.28 -2.33
CA ARG A 314 -22.67 7.38 -1.88
C ARG A 314 -21.44 7.53 -2.77
N GLN A 315 -21.15 8.77 -3.13
CA GLN A 315 -19.87 9.13 -3.75
C GLN A 315 -18.89 9.57 -2.68
N PHE A 316 -17.80 8.83 -2.52
CA PHE A 316 -16.76 9.13 -1.53
C PHE A 316 -15.71 10.15 -2.02
N PHE A 317 -15.67 10.41 -3.32
CA PHE A 317 -14.71 11.35 -3.91
C PHE A 317 -15.45 12.56 -4.45
N VAL A 318 -15.21 13.72 -3.85
CA VAL A 318 -15.75 15.00 -4.32
C VAL A 318 -14.92 15.45 -5.51
N ALA A 319 -15.55 15.81 -6.62
CA ALA A 319 -14.85 16.39 -7.75
C ALA A 319 -14.12 17.65 -7.31
N ALA A 320 -12.81 17.76 -7.63
CA ALA A 320 -12.09 18.99 -7.39
C ALA A 320 -12.86 20.14 -8.06
N ALA A 321 -13.17 21.19 -7.31
CA ALA A 321 -13.77 22.39 -7.87
C ALA A 321 -12.85 22.85 -9.00
N ARG A 322 -13.37 22.88 -10.24
CA ARG A 322 -12.64 23.49 -11.35
C ARG A 322 -12.39 24.93 -10.94
N SER A 323 -11.13 25.29 -10.72
CA SER A 323 -10.74 26.70 -10.62
C SER A 323 -11.22 27.37 -11.88
N ALA A 324 -12.16 28.32 -11.70
CA ALA A 324 -12.67 29.18 -12.75
C ALA A 324 -11.57 30.11 -13.28
#